data_9e95a0cd2347cdb3e00b2042799c8440
#
_entry.id   9e95a0cd2347cdb3e00b2042799c8440
#
_cell.length_a   1.000
_cell.length_b   1.000
_cell.length_c   1.000
_cell.angle_alpha   90.00
_cell.angle_beta   90.00
_cell.angle_gamma   90.00
#
_symmetry.space_group_name_H-M   'P 1'
#
loop_
_entity.id
_entity.type
_entity.pdbx_description
1 polymer ?
#
loop_
_entity_poly.entity_id
_entity_poly.type
_entity_poly.pdbx_seq_one_letter_code
_entity_poly.pdbx_strand_id
1 'polypeptide(L)'
;MIKILGIDHVAFNVRDLDKSLEFYTKVLGLRITSREPSKPGIEYFLDCGPSLLGVIQADNTQDTHLFQNEGVGANHFSFRVHANDFDGFIHNLEKNNVKIEFAKKRDKSWSLYFYDLDGNKLEATAWPREDGLSNAQCQKLIYDPKTKDWNAY
;
A
#
# COMPACT_ATOMS: atom_id res chain seq x y z
N MET A 1 17.42 -24.15 16.45
CA MET A 1 16.81 -22.78 16.48
C MET A 1 16.22 -22.51 15.10
N ILE A 2 14.93 -22.15 15.02
CA ILE A 2 14.27 -21.80 13.75
C ILE A 2 14.66 -20.35 13.42
N LYS A 3 15.05 -20.08 12.17
CA LYS A 3 15.38 -18.74 11.69
C LYS A 3 14.31 -18.31 10.68
N ILE A 4 13.55 -17.25 11.00
CA ILE A 4 12.66 -16.57 10.05
C ILE A 4 13.54 -15.74 9.11
N LEU A 5 13.32 -15.86 7.80
CA LEU A 5 14.09 -15.17 6.76
C LEU A 5 13.45 -13.85 6.32
N GLY A 6 12.13 -13.72 6.47
CA GLY A 6 11.36 -12.55 6.09
C GLY A 6 9.87 -12.83 6.03
N ILE A 7 9.10 -11.88 5.49
CA ILE A 7 7.71 -12.07 5.11
C ILE A 7 7.71 -12.60 3.68
N ASP A 8 7.10 -13.77 3.47
CA ASP A 8 6.96 -14.39 2.15
C ASP A 8 5.85 -13.69 1.35
N HIS A 9 4.64 -13.66 1.90
CA HIS A 9 3.49 -12.97 1.31
C HIS A 9 2.51 -12.45 2.36
N VAL A 10 1.65 -11.54 1.93
CA VAL A 10 0.44 -11.11 2.64
C VAL A 10 -0.73 -11.30 1.70
N ALA A 11 -1.86 -11.83 2.21
CA ALA A 11 -3.04 -12.07 1.38
C ALA A 11 -4.24 -11.24 1.86
N PHE A 12 -5.01 -10.69 0.91
CA PHE A 12 -6.25 -9.96 1.13
C PHE A 12 -7.41 -10.70 0.48
N ASN A 13 -8.49 -10.88 1.23
CA ASN A 13 -9.78 -11.21 0.67
C ASN A 13 -10.45 -9.94 0.15
N VAL A 14 -10.91 -9.97 -1.10
CA VAL A 14 -11.51 -8.82 -1.79
C VAL A 14 -12.94 -9.13 -2.24
N ARG A 15 -13.80 -8.10 -2.31
CA ARG A 15 -15.20 -8.24 -2.73
C ARG A 15 -15.36 -8.52 -4.22
N ASP A 16 -14.51 -7.92 -5.03
CA ASP A 16 -14.53 -8.00 -6.49
C ASP A 16 -13.10 -8.19 -6.98
N LEU A 17 -12.78 -9.44 -7.31
CA LEU A 17 -11.43 -9.84 -7.66
C LEU A 17 -10.91 -9.10 -8.90
N ASP A 18 -11.75 -8.94 -9.93
CA ASP A 18 -11.33 -8.32 -11.19
C ASP A 18 -10.99 -6.83 -10.98
N LYS A 19 -11.85 -6.09 -10.26
CA LYS A 19 -11.59 -4.69 -9.92
C LYS A 19 -10.38 -4.53 -9.01
N SER A 20 -10.19 -5.42 -8.05
CA SER A 20 -9.04 -5.38 -7.14
C SER A 20 -7.74 -5.68 -7.89
N LEU A 21 -7.74 -6.65 -8.80
CA LEU A 21 -6.59 -6.91 -9.67
C LEU A 21 -6.29 -5.70 -10.57
N GLU A 22 -7.31 -5.05 -11.12
CA GLU A 22 -7.14 -3.83 -11.89
C GLU A 22 -6.53 -2.70 -11.04
N PHE A 23 -7.01 -2.50 -9.81
CA PHE A 23 -6.46 -1.54 -8.87
C PHE A 23 -4.97 -1.82 -8.58
N TYR A 24 -4.65 -3.03 -8.14
CA TYR A 24 -3.28 -3.38 -7.77
C TYR A 24 -2.32 -3.37 -8.96
N THR A 25 -2.78 -3.72 -10.17
CA THR A 25 -1.91 -3.75 -11.35
C THR A 25 -1.82 -2.41 -12.07
N LYS A 26 -2.94 -1.73 -12.32
CA LYS A 26 -2.96 -0.48 -13.11
C LYS A 26 -2.70 0.77 -12.25
N VAL A 27 -3.20 0.80 -11.01
CA VAL A 27 -3.01 1.95 -10.12
C VAL A 27 -1.71 1.83 -9.34
N LEU A 28 -1.45 0.69 -8.69
CA LEU A 28 -0.24 0.51 -7.91
C LEU A 28 0.96 0.00 -8.73
N GLY A 29 0.73 -0.49 -9.96
CA GLY A 29 1.80 -0.94 -10.85
C GLY A 29 2.36 -2.31 -10.52
N LEU A 30 1.69 -3.11 -9.68
CA LEU A 30 2.13 -4.46 -9.34
C LEU A 30 1.92 -5.41 -10.52
N ARG A 31 2.76 -6.42 -10.63
CA ARG A 31 2.71 -7.41 -11.71
C ARG A 31 2.21 -8.75 -11.18
N ILE A 32 1.21 -9.34 -11.82
CA ILE A 32 0.76 -10.70 -11.52
C ILE A 32 1.90 -11.69 -11.87
N THR A 33 2.26 -12.53 -10.92
CA THR A 33 3.32 -13.55 -11.06
C THR A 33 2.76 -14.96 -11.19
N SER A 34 1.70 -15.28 -10.44
CA SER A 34 1.07 -16.59 -10.49
C SER A 34 -0.41 -16.51 -10.14
N ARG A 35 -1.09 -17.62 -10.41
CA ARG A 35 -2.50 -17.86 -10.11
C ARG A 35 -2.63 -19.28 -9.59
N GLU A 36 -3.08 -19.41 -8.36
CA GLU A 36 -3.12 -20.70 -7.66
C GLU A 36 -4.55 -21.03 -7.20
N PRO A 37 -4.94 -22.31 -7.19
CA PRO A 37 -6.15 -22.74 -6.49
C PRO A 37 -6.05 -22.42 -5.00
N SER A 38 -7.07 -21.77 -4.45
CA SER A 38 -7.16 -21.42 -3.03
C SER A 38 -8.55 -21.71 -2.51
N LYS A 39 -8.76 -21.66 -1.20
CA LYS A 39 -10.10 -21.62 -0.60
C LYS A 39 -10.30 -20.20 -0.06
N PRO A 40 -11.32 -19.52 -0.55
CA PRO A 40 -12.54 -19.99 -1.25
C PRO A 40 -12.48 -20.11 -2.77
N GLY A 41 -11.41 -19.79 -3.46
CA GLY A 41 -11.45 -19.83 -4.91
C GLY A 41 -10.09 -19.84 -5.58
N ILE A 42 -9.72 -18.71 -6.17
CA ILE A 42 -8.44 -18.54 -6.84
C ILE A 42 -7.71 -17.38 -6.17
N GLU A 43 -6.46 -17.60 -5.86
CA GLU A 43 -5.54 -16.59 -5.38
C GLU A 43 -4.63 -16.13 -6.52
N TYR A 44 -4.49 -14.84 -6.67
CA TYR A 44 -3.50 -14.23 -7.54
C TYR A 44 -2.37 -13.66 -6.70
N PHE A 45 -1.13 -14.01 -7.05
CA PHE A 45 0.05 -13.43 -6.44
C PHE A 45 0.62 -12.31 -7.31
N LEU A 46 0.88 -11.17 -6.68
CA LEU A 46 1.46 -9.99 -7.30
C LEU A 46 2.84 -9.71 -6.72
N ASP A 47 3.76 -9.33 -7.57
CA ASP A 47 5.16 -9.02 -7.23
C ASP A 47 5.24 -7.72 -6.43
N CYS A 48 5.76 -7.81 -5.21
CA CYS A 48 6.05 -6.69 -4.31
C CYS A 48 7.55 -6.63 -3.96
N GLY A 49 8.44 -7.02 -4.89
CA GLY A 49 9.88 -7.12 -4.65
C GLY A 49 10.22 -8.41 -3.91
N PRO A 50 10.76 -8.38 -2.68
CA PRO A 50 11.15 -9.59 -1.95
C PRO A 50 9.96 -10.39 -1.39
N SER A 51 8.76 -9.84 -1.46
CA SER A 51 7.52 -10.44 -0.95
C SER A 51 6.43 -10.45 -2.02
N LEU A 52 5.35 -11.18 -1.77
CA LEU A 52 4.20 -11.22 -2.67
C LEU A 52 2.95 -10.65 -1.98
N LEU A 53 2.03 -10.14 -2.78
CA LEU A 53 0.68 -9.80 -2.36
C LEU A 53 -0.29 -10.82 -2.96
N GLY A 54 -0.97 -11.59 -2.09
CA GLY A 54 -2.05 -12.49 -2.46
C GLY A 54 -3.39 -11.72 -2.53
N VAL A 55 -4.16 -11.93 -3.58
CA VAL A 55 -5.51 -11.35 -3.75
C VAL A 55 -6.49 -12.47 -4.03
N ILE A 56 -7.49 -12.63 -3.15
CA ILE A 56 -8.44 -13.75 -3.14
C ILE A 56 -9.86 -13.21 -3.16
N GLN A 57 -10.73 -13.78 -4.01
CA GLN A 57 -12.18 -13.48 -3.96
C GLN A 57 -12.76 -13.94 -2.62
N ALA A 58 -13.40 -13.04 -1.87
CA ALA A 58 -14.10 -13.42 -0.64
C ALA A 58 -15.35 -14.26 -0.92
N ASP A 59 -15.60 -15.29 -0.11
CA ASP A 59 -16.85 -16.08 -0.15
C ASP A 59 -18.03 -15.28 0.35
N ASN A 60 -17.83 -14.52 1.45
CA ASN A 60 -18.84 -13.67 2.06
C ASN A 60 -18.40 -12.22 1.97
N THR A 61 -19.01 -11.48 1.04
CA THR A 61 -18.70 -10.06 0.80
C THR A 61 -19.42 -9.11 1.76
N GLN A 62 -20.29 -9.61 2.62
CA GLN A 62 -21.01 -8.82 3.63
C GLN A 62 -20.19 -8.66 4.92
N ASP A 63 -19.39 -9.67 5.27
CA ASP A 63 -18.48 -9.59 6.40
C ASP A 63 -17.19 -8.84 6.01
N THR A 64 -16.89 -7.81 6.77
CA THR A 64 -15.67 -7.03 6.58
C THR A 64 -14.84 -7.00 7.85
N HIS A 65 -13.65 -7.55 7.77
CA HIS A 65 -12.63 -7.48 8.82
C HIS A 65 -11.49 -6.57 8.36
N LEU A 66 -11.80 -5.28 8.22
CA LEU A 66 -10.81 -4.29 7.76
C LEU A 66 -9.71 -4.08 8.79
N PHE A 67 -8.54 -3.70 8.32
CA PHE A 67 -7.50 -3.14 9.17
C PHE A 67 -8.03 -1.87 9.83
N GLN A 68 -8.19 -1.91 11.15
CA GLN A 68 -8.77 -0.81 11.93
C GLN A 68 -7.71 -0.17 12.82
N ASN A 69 -7.75 1.16 12.90
CA ASN A 69 -6.77 1.93 13.67
C ASN A 69 -6.85 1.73 15.19
N GLU A 70 -7.99 1.25 15.72
CA GLU A 70 -8.34 1.29 17.15
C GLU A 70 -8.62 -0.08 17.76
N GLY A 71 -8.41 -1.17 17.02
CA GLY A 71 -8.68 -2.54 17.49
C GLY A 71 -7.44 -3.40 17.58
N VAL A 72 -7.57 -4.57 18.21
CA VAL A 72 -6.54 -5.62 18.18
C VAL A 72 -6.53 -6.23 16.78
N GLY A 73 -5.37 -6.26 16.13
CA GLY A 73 -5.19 -6.83 14.79
C GLY A 73 -4.21 -6.04 13.95
N ALA A 74 -4.19 -6.32 12.64
CA ALA A 74 -3.36 -5.56 11.71
C ALA A 74 -3.91 -4.14 11.53
N ASN A 75 -3.03 -3.15 11.58
CA ASN A 75 -3.41 -1.75 11.42
C ASN A 75 -3.39 -1.33 9.94
N HIS A 76 -2.30 -1.65 9.23
CA HIS A 76 -2.13 -1.40 7.80
C HIS A 76 -1.05 -2.31 7.22
N PHE A 77 -0.96 -2.35 5.91
CA PHE A 77 0.13 -2.97 5.17
C PHE A 77 0.93 -1.89 4.44
N SER A 78 2.28 -1.96 4.50
CA SER A 78 3.14 -0.93 3.93
C SER A 78 3.96 -1.47 2.76
N PHE A 79 3.91 -0.74 1.63
CA PHE A 79 4.77 -0.94 0.47
C PHE A 79 6.01 -0.04 0.57
N ARG A 80 7.17 -0.57 0.24
CA ARG A 80 8.39 0.22 0.09
C ARG A 80 8.40 0.85 -1.30
N VAL A 81 8.51 2.18 -1.35
CA VAL A 81 8.68 2.94 -2.60
C VAL A 81 9.96 3.74 -2.55
N HIS A 82 10.53 4.08 -3.70
CA HIS A 82 11.71 4.96 -3.76
C HIS A 82 11.29 6.42 -3.49
N ALA A 83 12.12 7.16 -2.75
CA ALA A 83 11.78 8.54 -2.36
C ALA A 83 11.59 9.47 -3.56
N ASN A 84 12.32 9.27 -4.66
CA ASN A 84 12.15 10.06 -5.89
C ASN A 84 10.79 9.83 -6.56
N ASP A 85 10.13 8.71 -6.30
CA ASP A 85 8.83 8.37 -6.89
C ASP A 85 7.66 8.76 -5.98
N PHE A 86 7.94 9.20 -4.74
CA PHE A 86 6.93 9.38 -3.70
C PHE A 86 5.84 10.40 -4.07
N ASP A 87 6.23 11.58 -4.58
CA ASP A 87 5.27 12.61 -4.99
C ASP A 87 4.50 12.19 -6.26
N GLY A 88 5.18 11.51 -7.20
CA GLY A 88 4.55 10.92 -8.37
C GLY A 88 3.52 9.84 -8.00
N PHE A 89 3.79 9.06 -6.95
CA PHE A 89 2.85 8.07 -6.44
C PHE A 89 1.59 8.73 -5.86
N ILE A 90 1.71 9.82 -5.08
CA ILE A 90 0.57 10.60 -4.59
C ILE A 90 -0.28 11.09 -5.76
N HIS A 91 0.35 11.74 -6.75
CA HIS A 91 -0.33 12.24 -7.92
C HIS A 91 -1.05 11.14 -8.72
N ASN A 92 -0.44 9.96 -8.83
CA ASN A 92 -1.07 8.82 -9.49
C ASN A 92 -2.32 8.32 -8.72
N LEU A 93 -2.27 8.26 -7.38
CA LEU A 93 -3.44 7.90 -6.57
C LEU A 93 -4.58 8.92 -6.76
N GLU A 94 -4.27 10.22 -6.76
CA GLU A 94 -5.24 11.29 -7.00
C GLU A 94 -5.89 11.20 -8.37
N LYS A 95 -5.09 10.99 -9.42
CA LYS A 95 -5.57 10.83 -10.80
C LYS A 95 -6.56 9.66 -10.93
N ASN A 96 -6.37 8.62 -10.13
CA ASN A 96 -7.25 7.45 -10.10
C ASN A 96 -8.34 7.53 -9.02
N ASN A 97 -8.56 8.71 -8.41
CA ASN A 97 -9.56 8.95 -7.37
C ASN A 97 -9.44 8.01 -6.15
N VAL A 98 -8.22 7.59 -5.82
CA VAL A 98 -7.96 6.77 -4.64
C VAL A 98 -8.08 7.64 -3.39
N LYS A 99 -8.76 7.13 -2.37
CA LYS A 99 -8.90 7.83 -1.09
C LYS A 99 -7.56 7.88 -0.37
N ILE A 100 -6.97 9.06 -0.29
CA ILE A 100 -5.78 9.36 0.52
C ILE A 100 -6.25 9.83 1.90
N GLU A 101 -5.69 9.25 2.96
CA GLU A 101 -5.94 9.69 4.33
C GLU A 101 -5.04 10.87 4.69
N PHE A 102 -3.74 10.69 4.57
CA PHE A 102 -2.72 11.74 4.70
C PHE A 102 -1.37 11.27 4.17
N ALA A 103 -0.45 12.21 3.93
CA ALA A 103 0.95 11.89 3.73
C ALA A 103 1.85 12.81 4.57
N LYS A 104 3.03 12.32 4.91
CA LYS A 104 3.97 13.01 5.79
C LYS A 104 5.41 12.72 5.38
N LYS A 105 6.17 13.80 5.19
CA LYS A 105 7.62 13.74 5.00
C LYS A 105 8.31 14.05 6.33
N ARG A 106 9.19 13.18 6.79
CA ARG A 106 10.04 13.33 7.98
C ARG A 106 11.49 13.18 7.58
N ASP A 107 12.42 13.52 8.48
CA ASP A 107 13.86 13.43 8.18
C ASP A 107 14.33 12.03 7.76
N LYS A 108 13.75 10.99 8.37
CA LYS A 108 14.19 9.61 8.15
C LYS A 108 13.26 8.82 7.25
N SER A 109 11.96 9.09 7.30
CA SER A 109 10.95 8.32 6.57
C SER A 109 9.82 9.21 6.08
N TRP A 110 9.29 8.86 4.92
CA TRP A 110 8.09 9.45 4.35
C TRP A 110 7.00 8.40 4.33
N SER A 111 5.79 8.76 4.69
CA SER A 111 4.63 7.87 4.78
C SER A 111 3.45 8.48 4.05
N LEU A 112 2.75 7.67 3.27
CA LEU A 112 1.51 8.01 2.57
C LEU A 112 0.50 6.93 2.89
N TYR A 113 -0.61 7.31 3.53
CA TYR A 113 -1.70 6.39 3.88
C TYR A 113 -2.88 6.58 2.94
N PHE A 114 -3.36 5.48 2.40
CA PHE A 114 -4.46 5.44 1.43
C PHE A 114 -5.26 4.14 1.59
N TYR A 115 -6.33 3.98 0.84
CA TYR A 115 -7.22 2.83 0.94
C TYR A 115 -7.38 2.13 -0.40
N ASP A 116 -7.46 0.80 -0.37
CA ASP A 116 -7.89 0.05 -1.53
C ASP A 116 -9.41 0.14 -1.73
N LEU A 117 -9.95 -0.60 -2.73
CA LEU A 117 -11.36 -0.58 -3.08
C LEU A 117 -12.27 -1.19 -1.99
N ASP A 118 -11.71 -2.06 -1.15
CA ASP A 118 -12.42 -2.71 -0.05
C ASP A 118 -12.32 -1.94 1.27
N GLY A 119 -11.49 -0.90 1.31
CA GLY A 119 -11.25 -0.07 2.49
C GLY A 119 -10.11 -0.58 3.35
N ASN A 120 -9.29 -1.51 2.87
CA ASN A 120 -8.05 -1.87 3.55
C ASN A 120 -7.10 -0.68 3.57
N LYS A 121 -6.58 -0.37 4.76
CA LYS A 121 -5.61 0.71 4.92
C LYS A 121 -4.24 0.25 4.45
N LEU A 122 -3.70 0.97 3.49
CA LEU A 122 -2.39 0.76 2.89
C LEU A 122 -1.48 1.94 3.21
N GLU A 123 -0.17 1.66 3.23
CA GLU A 123 0.86 2.67 3.35
C GLU A 123 1.88 2.52 2.22
N ALA A 124 2.36 3.64 1.69
CA ALA A 124 3.60 3.67 0.93
C ALA A 124 4.67 4.36 1.78
N THR A 125 5.79 3.67 2.03
CA THR A 125 6.90 4.17 2.85
C THR A 125 8.14 4.38 2.00
N ALA A 126 8.76 5.56 2.10
CA ALA A 126 10.06 5.85 1.53
C ALA A 126 11.10 6.17 2.62
N TRP A 127 12.36 5.83 2.36
CA TRP A 127 13.49 6.10 3.24
C TRP A 127 14.48 7.00 2.50
N PRO A 128 14.28 8.34 2.50
CA PRO A 128 14.99 9.24 1.61
C PRO A 128 16.51 9.20 1.77
N ARG A 129 17.03 8.91 2.98
CA ARG A 129 18.47 8.78 3.22
C ARG A 129 19.05 7.53 2.58
N GLU A 130 18.34 6.43 2.68
CA GLU A 130 18.73 5.16 2.04
C GLU A 130 18.64 5.26 0.52
N ASP A 131 17.73 6.09 0.03
CA ASP A 131 17.53 6.39 -1.38
C ASP A 131 18.49 7.50 -1.92
N GLY A 132 19.43 7.98 -1.09
CA GLY A 132 20.49 8.91 -1.49
C GLY A 132 20.14 10.39 -1.48
N LEU A 133 18.97 10.79 -0.91
CA LEU A 133 18.58 12.19 -0.83
C LEU A 133 19.41 12.96 0.20
N SER A 134 19.76 14.20 -0.12
CA SER A 134 20.49 15.12 0.75
C SER A 134 19.59 15.67 1.89
N ASN A 135 20.22 16.27 2.90
CA ASN A 135 19.51 16.96 3.99
C ASN A 135 18.53 18.03 3.51
N ALA A 136 18.92 18.79 2.49
CA ALA A 136 18.09 19.85 1.93
C ALA A 136 16.81 19.32 1.26
N GLN A 137 16.81 18.09 0.78
CA GLN A 137 15.67 17.42 0.15
C GLN A 137 14.73 16.74 1.17
N CYS A 138 15.18 16.56 2.42
CA CYS A 138 14.42 15.90 3.48
C CYS A 138 13.69 16.92 4.38
N GLN A 139 12.90 17.78 3.78
CA GLN A 139 12.08 18.75 4.52
C GLN A 139 10.95 18.04 5.29
N LYS A 140 10.56 18.62 6.44
CA LYS A 140 9.42 18.13 7.23
C LYS A 140 8.14 18.75 6.68
N LEU A 141 7.34 17.94 6.01
CA LEU A 141 6.12 18.38 5.34
C LEU A 141 4.95 17.44 5.65
N ILE A 142 3.76 17.99 5.75
CA ILE A 142 2.49 17.25 5.79
C ILE A 142 1.67 17.61 4.55
N TYR A 143 1.13 16.60 3.91
CA TYR A 143 0.26 16.74 2.75
C TYR A 143 -1.20 16.86 3.18
N ASP A 144 -1.88 17.88 2.68
CA ASP A 144 -3.32 18.05 2.83
C ASP A 144 -4.04 17.53 1.59
N PRO A 145 -4.77 16.40 1.66
CA PRO A 145 -5.46 15.84 0.50
C PRO A 145 -6.64 16.69 0.00
N LYS A 146 -7.09 17.71 0.77
CA LYS A 146 -8.17 18.61 0.34
C LYS A 146 -7.66 19.72 -0.56
N THR A 147 -6.53 20.34 -0.17
CA THR A 147 -5.89 21.41 -0.97
C THR A 147 -4.88 20.89 -1.97
N LYS A 148 -4.45 19.63 -1.79
CA LYS A 148 -3.41 18.94 -2.58
C LYS A 148 -2.04 19.61 -2.47
N ASP A 149 -1.77 20.23 -1.32
CA ASP A 149 -0.55 20.98 -1.04
C ASP A 149 0.28 20.35 0.08
N TRP A 150 1.58 20.56 0.01
CA TRP A 150 2.52 20.25 1.07
C TRP A 150 2.73 21.46 1.98
N ASN A 151 2.52 21.30 3.28
CA ASN A 151 2.69 22.34 4.29
C ASN A 151 3.81 21.96 5.26
N ALA A 152 4.60 22.93 5.70
CA ALA A 152 5.58 22.74 6.77
C ALA A 152 4.88 22.50 8.12
N TYR A 153 5.51 21.71 9.02
CA TYR A 153 5.01 21.46 10.38
C TYR A 153 6.14 21.33 11.40
#